data_287810c7c4e829f01e8f7f271327a628
#
_entry.id   287810c7c4e829f01e8f7f271327a628
#
_cell.length_a   1.000
_cell.length_b   1.000
_cell.length_c   1.000
_cell.angle_alpha   90.00
_cell.angle_beta   90.00
_cell.angle_gamma   90.00
#
_symmetry.space_group_name_H-M   'P 1'
#
loop_
_entity.id
_entity.type
_entity.pdbx_description
1 polymer ?
#
loop_
_entity_poly.entity_id
_entity_poly.type
_entity_poly.pdbx_seq_one_letter_code
_entity_poly.pdbx_strand_id
1 'polypeptide(L)'
;MVAMVLFKYYKRMLNNDFAWFMSQGISYTDKPNKGEYFFTHKYFQDWRINSPEFKDLLIAINKLKVKALLRVKANLYIKTPKIVEHELHNDYEFSHKAGLLSINTNNGYTHFEDGTKVKSV
;
A
#
# COMPACT_ATOMS: atom_id res chain seq x y z
N MET A 1 -21.78 2.47 1.74
CA MET A 1 -20.98 2.70 2.97
C MET A 1 -19.45 2.54 2.74
N VAL A 2 -18.99 1.55 1.99
CA VAL A 2 -17.55 1.39 1.67
C VAL A 2 -17.03 2.56 0.84
N ALA A 3 -17.75 3.00 -0.18
CA ALA A 3 -17.34 4.12 -1.04
C ALA A 3 -17.16 5.44 -0.27
N MET A 4 -18.00 5.72 0.71
CA MET A 4 -17.92 6.94 1.52
C MET A 4 -16.70 6.94 2.45
N VAL A 5 -16.33 5.78 2.97
CA VAL A 5 -15.12 5.59 3.79
C VAL A 5 -13.88 5.78 2.92
N LEU A 6 -13.84 5.20 1.72
CA LEU A 6 -12.73 5.36 0.77
C LEU A 6 -12.51 6.81 0.36
N PHE A 7 -13.57 7.56 0.10
CA PHE A 7 -13.48 8.97 -0.25
C PHE A 7 -12.92 9.82 0.90
N LYS A 8 -13.29 9.53 2.14
CA LYS A 8 -12.72 10.17 3.33
C LYS A 8 -11.21 9.92 3.44
N TYR A 9 -10.75 8.69 3.21
CA TYR A 9 -9.32 8.35 3.22
C TYR A 9 -8.55 9.05 2.12
N TYR A 10 -9.08 9.05 0.91
CA TYR A 10 -8.47 9.75 -0.21
C TYR A 10 -8.24 11.22 0.10
N LYS A 11 -9.27 11.92 0.57
CA LYS A 11 -9.15 13.33 0.98
C LYS A 11 -8.12 13.53 2.10
N ARG A 12 -8.11 12.65 3.11
CA ARG A 12 -7.17 12.74 4.21
C ARG A 12 -5.72 12.57 3.75
N MET A 13 -5.47 11.62 2.87
CA MET A 13 -4.14 11.33 2.33
C MET A 13 -3.60 12.44 1.41
N LEU A 14 -4.46 13.27 0.84
CA LEU A 14 -4.08 14.42 0.01
C LEU A 14 -3.94 15.71 0.82
N ASN A 15 -4.19 15.68 2.10
CA ASN A 15 -4.11 16.87 2.94
C ASN A 15 -2.65 17.25 3.22
N ASN A 16 -2.37 18.54 3.36
CA ASN A 16 -1.02 19.08 3.55
C ASN A 16 -0.32 18.60 4.82
N ASP A 17 -1.09 18.17 5.82
CA ASP A 17 -0.59 17.66 7.10
C ASP A 17 -0.49 16.12 7.16
N PHE A 18 -0.79 15.42 6.05
CA PHE A 18 -0.59 13.97 5.99
C PHE A 18 0.86 13.64 5.67
N ALA A 19 1.51 12.92 6.57
CA ALA A 19 2.94 12.63 6.46
C ALA A 19 3.21 11.49 5.46
N TRP A 20 3.86 11.81 4.38
CA TRP A 20 4.42 10.85 3.43
C TRP A 20 5.93 10.77 3.57
N PHE A 21 6.47 9.56 3.64
CA PHE A 21 7.91 9.31 3.76
C PHE A 21 8.42 8.66 2.48
N MET A 22 9.47 9.22 1.91
CA MET A 22 10.09 8.66 0.73
C MET A 22 10.75 7.32 1.04
N SER A 23 10.47 6.32 0.22
CA SER A 23 11.11 5.01 0.24
C SER A 23 11.91 4.84 -1.06
N GLN A 24 13.19 4.57 -0.91
CA GLN A 24 14.05 4.22 -2.04
C GLN A 24 14.00 2.72 -2.25
N GLY A 25 13.63 2.31 -3.46
CA GLY A 25 13.55 0.91 -3.80
C GLY A 25 12.22 0.24 -3.43
N ILE A 26 11.75 -0.55 -4.34
CA ILE A 26 10.47 -1.25 -4.26
C ILE A 26 10.66 -2.71 -3.86
N SER A 27 11.85 -3.26 -4.09
CA SER A 27 12.22 -4.61 -3.69
C SER A 27 13.52 -4.62 -2.88
N TYR A 28 13.73 -5.67 -2.09
CA TYR A 28 14.94 -5.91 -1.31
C TYR A 28 16.13 -6.40 -2.14
N THR A 29 16.11 -6.21 -3.45
CA THR A 29 17.23 -6.59 -4.29
C THR A 29 18.38 -5.60 -4.12
N ASP A 30 19.60 -6.08 -3.98
CA ASP A 30 20.85 -5.30 -3.84
C ASP A 30 21.19 -4.41 -5.07
N LYS A 31 20.32 -4.38 -6.05
CA LYS A 31 20.48 -3.51 -7.21
C LYS A 31 19.94 -2.12 -6.87
N PRO A 32 20.76 -1.07 -6.98
CA PRO A 32 20.28 0.28 -6.81
C PRO A 32 19.16 0.51 -7.84
N ASN A 33 17.95 0.72 -7.36
CA ASN A 33 16.80 0.99 -8.21
C ASN A 33 17.09 2.26 -9.00
N LYS A 34 17.05 2.16 -10.29
CA LYS A 34 17.31 3.23 -11.27
C LYS A 34 16.26 4.35 -11.14
N GLY A 35 16.31 5.10 -10.03
CA GLY A 35 15.40 6.21 -9.79
C GLY A 35 13.96 5.80 -9.43
N GLU A 36 13.72 4.54 -9.12
CA GLU A 36 12.42 4.09 -8.64
C GLU A 36 12.28 4.45 -7.16
N TYR A 37 11.33 5.30 -6.86
CA TYR A 37 10.97 5.67 -5.50
C TYR A 37 9.46 5.79 -5.38
N PHE A 38 8.97 5.64 -4.18
CA PHE A 38 7.57 5.82 -3.83
C PHE A 38 7.49 6.38 -2.41
N PHE A 39 6.29 6.77 -2.00
CA PHE A 39 6.09 7.28 -0.66
C PHE A 39 5.24 6.30 0.15
N THR A 40 5.53 6.23 1.42
CA THR A 40 4.79 5.36 2.35
C THR A 40 4.30 6.14 3.55
N HIS A 41 3.18 5.70 4.10
CA HIS A 41 2.71 6.06 5.42
C HIS A 41 2.40 4.78 6.19
N LYS A 42 3.08 4.55 7.29
CA LYS A 42 2.90 3.35 8.11
C LYS A 42 1.89 3.64 9.20
N TYR A 43 0.75 2.96 9.17
CA TYR A 43 -0.28 3.05 10.21
C TYR A 43 0.00 2.11 11.38
N PHE A 44 0.45 0.90 11.07
CA PHE A 44 0.75 -0.14 12.05
C PHE A 44 1.91 -0.99 11.55
N GLN A 45 2.89 -1.21 12.39
CA GLN A 45 4.03 -2.09 12.13
C GLN A 45 4.75 -2.42 13.44
N ASP A 46 5.39 -3.59 13.52
CA ASP A 46 6.18 -4.03 14.67
C ASP A 46 5.36 -3.99 15.98
N TRP A 47 4.11 -4.45 15.90
CA TRP A 47 3.14 -4.51 16.99
C TRP A 47 2.79 -3.14 17.59
N ARG A 48 2.98 -2.07 16.83
CA ARG A 48 2.74 -0.69 17.27
C ARG A 48 1.84 0.06 16.30
N ILE A 49 0.99 0.91 16.86
CA ILE A 49 0.27 1.95 16.10
C ILE A 49 1.26 3.09 15.87
N ASN A 50 1.57 3.36 14.62
CA ASN A 50 2.53 4.39 14.20
C ASN A 50 1.87 5.69 13.73
N SER A 51 0.54 5.66 13.56
CA SER A 51 -0.20 6.80 13.07
C SER A 51 -1.58 6.88 13.75
N PRO A 52 -2.01 8.07 14.18
CA PRO A 52 -3.32 8.26 14.80
C PRO A 52 -4.47 7.93 13.85
N GLU A 53 -4.25 7.97 12.55
CA GLU A 53 -5.22 7.62 11.52
C GLU A 53 -5.49 6.11 11.44
N PHE A 54 -4.71 5.28 12.11
CA PHE A 54 -4.92 3.82 12.15
C PHE A 54 -6.35 3.46 12.60
N LYS A 55 -6.90 4.20 13.55
CA LYS A 55 -8.28 3.98 14.04
C LYS A 55 -9.33 4.02 12.94
N ASP A 56 -9.11 4.87 11.91
CA ASP A 56 -10.05 5.03 10.81
C ASP A 56 -10.07 3.80 9.88
N LEU A 57 -8.98 3.02 9.87
CA LEU A 57 -8.85 1.79 9.07
C LEU A 57 -9.47 0.56 9.73
N LEU A 58 -9.83 0.63 11.01
CA LEU A 58 -10.37 -0.51 11.76
C LEU A 58 -11.62 -1.09 11.12
N ILE A 59 -12.46 -0.27 10.49
CA ILE A 59 -13.67 -0.73 9.79
C ILE A 59 -13.28 -1.69 8.65
N ALA A 60 -12.28 -1.34 7.85
CA ALA A 60 -11.82 -2.17 6.75
C ALA A 60 -11.10 -3.44 7.27
N ILE A 61 -10.24 -3.28 8.27
CA ILE A 61 -9.50 -4.39 8.90
C ILE A 61 -10.47 -5.42 9.50
N ASN A 62 -11.50 -4.97 10.20
CA ASN A 62 -12.50 -5.85 10.80
C ASN A 62 -13.31 -6.62 9.75
N LYS A 63 -13.61 -6.00 8.60
CA LYS A 63 -14.26 -6.69 7.48
C LYS A 63 -13.41 -7.81 6.90
N LEU A 64 -12.11 -7.69 6.92
CA LEU A 64 -11.17 -8.71 6.46
C LEU A 64 -11.02 -9.88 7.45
N LYS A 65 -11.62 -9.79 8.65
CA LYS A 65 -11.55 -10.82 9.71
C LYS A 65 -10.11 -11.27 9.99
N VAL A 66 -9.20 -10.32 10.12
CA VAL A 66 -7.78 -10.56 10.35
C VAL A 66 -7.58 -11.17 11.72
N LYS A 67 -6.89 -12.31 11.81
CA LYS A 67 -6.56 -12.97 13.10
C LYS A 67 -5.36 -12.32 13.81
N ALA A 68 -4.36 -11.94 13.04
CA ALA A 68 -3.17 -11.26 13.53
C ALA A 68 -2.72 -10.26 12.48
N LEU A 69 -2.50 -9.03 12.90
CA LEU A 69 -2.11 -7.94 12.01
C LEU A 69 -0.58 -7.79 12.04
N LEU A 70 0.06 -7.89 10.91
CA LEU A 70 1.51 -7.73 10.76
C LEU A 70 1.89 -6.29 10.45
N ARG A 71 1.25 -5.72 9.43
CA ARG A 71 1.53 -4.38 8.97
C ARG A 71 0.31 -3.77 8.28
N VAL A 72 0.12 -2.48 8.45
CA VAL A 72 -0.78 -1.66 7.64
C VAL A 72 -0.03 -0.43 7.16
N LYS A 73 0.06 -0.25 5.86
CA LYS A 73 0.70 0.91 5.23
C LYS A 73 -0.10 1.40 4.05
N ALA A 74 0.00 2.69 3.74
CA ALA A 74 -0.36 3.24 2.45
C ALA A 74 0.89 3.41 1.60
N ASN A 75 0.75 3.19 0.31
CA ASN A 75 1.77 3.48 -0.68
C ASN A 75 1.23 4.55 -1.64
N LEU A 76 2.05 5.54 -1.93
CA LEU A 76 1.79 6.56 -2.94
C LEU A 76 2.82 6.43 -4.05
N TYR A 77 2.37 6.06 -5.24
CA TYR A 77 3.18 6.03 -6.44
C TYR A 77 2.93 7.29 -7.26
N ILE A 78 4.00 7.94 -7.69
CA ILE A 78 3.91 9.12 -8.57
C ILE A 78 3.60 8.66 -9.98
N LYS A 79 2.75 9.43 -10.67
CA LYS A 79 2.43 9.17 -12.07
C LYS A 79 3.69 9.23 -12.93
N THR A 80 3.89 8.21 -13.74
CA THR A 80 4.96 8.10 -14.73
C THR A 80 4.39 8.17 -16.15
N PRO A 81 5.19 8.57 -17.15
CA PRO A 81 4.74 8.60 -18.55
C PRO A 81 4.34 7.23 -19.12
N LYS A 82 4.94 6.17 -18.57
CA LYS A 82 4.67 4.77 -18.93
C LYS A 82 4.40 3.97 -17.66
N ILE A 83 3.66 2.87 -17.79
CA ILE A 83 3.53 1.91 -16.68
C ILE A 83 4.92 1.31 -16.40
N VAL A 84 5.33 1.39 -15.14
CA VAL A 84 6.55 0.76 -14.64
C VAL A 84 6.14 -0.50 -13.89
N GLU A 85 6.56 -1.64 -14.38
CA GLU A 85 6.35 -2.92 -13.70
C GLU A 85 7.53 -3.17 -12.75
N HIS A 86 7.22 -3.38 -11.48
CA HIS A 86 8.20 -3.65 -10.46
C HIS A 86 8.51 -5.14 -10.37
N GLU A 87 9.68 -5.47 -9.84
CA GLU A 87 10.08 -6.87 -9.65
C GLU A 87 9.15 -7.59 -8.67
N LEU A 88 8.89 -8.86 -8.96
CA LEU A 88 8.14 -9.72 -8.06
C LEU A 88 8.88 -9.89 -6.74
N HIS A 89 8.19 -9.73 -5.64
CA HIS A 89 8.75 -9.91 -4.31
C HIS A 89 7.69 -10.34 -3.30
N ASN A 90 8.12 -10.90 -2.22
CA ASN A 90 7.30 -11.16 -1.03
C ASN A 90 7.62 -10.12 0.04
N ASP A 91 6.61 -9.66 0.75
CA ASP A 91 6.78 -8.73 1.86
C ASP A 91 7.44 -9.38 3.08
N TYR A 92 7.29 -10.71 3.25
CA TYR A 92 7.86 -11.52 4.32
C TYR A 92 8.28 -12.88 3.78
N GLU A 93 9.28 -13.49 4.40
CA GLU A 93 9.79 -14.83 4.05
C GLU A 93 8.87 -15.96 4.50
N PHE A 94 7.99 -15.71 5.45
CA PHE A 94 7.03 -16.68 5.96
C PHE A 94 5.65 -16.53 5.29
N SER A 95 4.85 -17.58 5.35
CA SER A 95 3.48 -17.58 4.78
C SER A 95 2.60 -16.54 5.45
N HIS A 96 2.03 -15.65 4.65
CA HIS A 96 1.14 -14.59 5.11
C HIS A 96 0.08 -14.27 4.06
N LYS A 97 -0.93 -13.51 4.44
CA LYS A 97 -1.94 -12.98 3.54
C LYS A 97 -1.79 -11.48 3.43
N ALA A 98 -1.91 -10.95 2.23
CA ALA A 98 -1.94 -9.51 1.98
C ALA A 98 -3.30 -9.10 1.40
N GLY A 99 -3.77 -7.94 1.80
CA GLY A 99 -4.92 -7.28 1.20
C GLY A 99 -4.46 -5.95 0.59
N LEU A 100 -4.82 -5.70 -0.66
CA LEU A 100 -4.59 -4.45 -1.35
C LEU A 100 -5.90 -3.72 -1.57
N LEU A 101 -5.92 -2.44 -1.24
CA LEU A 101 -7.05 -1.56 -1.44
C LEU A 101 -6.62 -0.37 -2.28
N SER A 102 -7.16 -0.28 -3.50
CA SER A 102 -6.98 0.90 -4.34
C SER A 102 -7.97 1.97 -3.91
N ILE A 103 -7.48 3.16 -3.60
CA ILE A 103 -8.29 4.27 -3.11
C ILE A 103 -8.57 5.34 -4.15
N ASN A 104 -7.91 5.28 -5.28
CA ASN A 104 -8.16 6.16 -6.42
C ASN A 104 -8.16 5.36 -7.72
N THR A 105 -8.83 5.89 -8.72
CA THR A 105 -8.81 5.33 -10.07
C THR A 105 -7.41 5.48 -10.67
N ASN A 106 -6.86 4.37 -11.15
CA ASN A 106 -5.54 4.33 -11.79
C ASN A 106 -5.49 3.21 -12.85
N ASN A 107 -4.45 3.20 -13.65
CA ASN A 107 -4.22 2.19 -14.68
C ASN A 107 -3.22 1.10 -14.25
N GLY A 108 -2.90 1.04 -12.96
CA GLY A 108 -1.99 0.03 -12.40
C GLY A 108 -2.62 -1.36 -12.28
N TYR A 109 -1.80 -2.31 -11.96
CA TYR A 109 -2.20 -3.69 -11.70
C TYR A 109 -1.24 -4.38 -10.72
N THR A 110 -1.70 -5.44 -10.11
CA THR A 110 -0.85 -6.37 -9.37
C THR A 110 -0.57 -7.58 -10.26
N HIS A 111 0.70 -7.89 -10.45
CA HIS A 111 1.18 -9.03 -11.21
C HIS A 111 1.65 -10.13 -10.26
N PHE A 112 1.20 -11.36 -10.50
CA PHE A 112 1.56 -12.54 -9.71
C PHE A 112 2.52 -13.45 -10.46
N GLU A 113 3.26 -14.29 -9.75
CA GLU A 113 4.25 -15.21 -10.31
C GLU A 113 3.67 -16.19 -11.34
N ASP A 114 2.40 -16.58 -11.18
CA ASP A 114 1.67 -17.43 -12.14
C ASP A 114 1.25 -16.72 -13.43
N GLY A 115 1.63 -15.45 -13.60
CA GLY A 115 1.27 -14.61 -14.74
C GLY A 115 -0.07 -13.90 -14.62
N THR A 116 -0.84 -14.15 -13.56
CA THR A 116 -2.11 -13.47 -13.31
C THR A 116 -1.90 -11.98 -13.08
N LYS A 117 -2.74 -11.14 -13.69
CA LYS A 117 -2.76 -9.68 -13.48
C LYS A 117 -4.13 -9.24 -12.99
N VAL A 118 -4.16 -8.56 -11.86
CA VAL A 118 -5.36 -7.96 -11.29
C VAL A 118 -5.27 -6.45 -11.38
N LYS A 119 -6.19 -5.83 -12.11
CA LYS A 119 -6.24 -4.37 -12.26
C LYS A 119 -6.55 -3.70 -10.93
N SER A 120 -5.86 -2.59 -10.69
CA SER A 120 -6.27 -1.63 -9.65
C SER A 120 -7.54 -0.90 -10.11
N VAL A 121 -8.50 -0.79 -9.25
CA VAL A 121 -9.82 -0.23 -9.58
C VAL A 121 -9.95 1.15 -8.97
#